data_9abb5d90b5fab5b8ca1840740405e8d2
#
_entry.id   9abb5d90b5fab5b8ca1840740405e8d2
#
_cell.length_a   1.000
_cell.length_b   1.000
_cell.length_c   1.000
_cell.angle_alpha   90.00
_cell.angle_beta   90.00
_cell.angle_gamma   90.00
#
_symmetry.space_group_name_H-M   'P 1'
#
loop_
_entity.id
_entity.type
_entity.pdbx_description
1 polymer ?
#
loop_
_entity_poly.entity_id
_entity_poly.type
_entity_poly.pdbx_seq_one_letter_code
_entity_poly.pdbx_strand_id
1 'polypeptide(L)'
;MTNEDLALSAPAQNALTTAPNRFSQMQGRMGMPTAGSVAGRFGGTRASGGTWKGLFIANNGAAVHSVAAGDVVYAASLAGYGNTVIVDHGSGYVTVYSGLAGVSVGVGQTVNARSVLGSSGRLPSGEVGLYFEVRYQNRAMNPLSWVG
;
A
#
# COMPACT_ATOMS: atom_id res chain seq x y z
N MET A 1 -17.25 -7.40 9.13
CA MET A 1 -15.94 -6.81 8.81
C MET A 1 -14.91 -7.91 8.64
N THR A 2 -14.13 -7.83 7.60
CA THR A 2 -13.11 -8.82 7.34
C THR A 2 -11.84 -8.51 8.12
N ASN A 3 -10.91 -9.46 8.17
CA ASN A 3 -9.61 -9.19 8.77
C ASN A 3 -8.89 -8.07 8.05
N GLU A 4 -9.10 -7.97 6.77
CA GLU A 4 -8.55 -6.91 5.97
C GLU A 4 -9.03 -5.55 6.44
N ASP A 5 -10.33 -5.41 6.67
CA ASP A 5 -10.88 -4.15 7.14
C ASP A 5 -10.37 -3.80 8.52
N LEU A 6 -10.22 -4.79 9.38
CA LEU A 6 -9.65 -4.53 10.69
C LEU A 6 -8.21 -4.06 10.61
N ALA A 7 -7.42 -4.65 9.74
CA ALA A 7 -6.03 -4.23 9.58
C ALA A 7 -5.94 -2.83 9.01
N LEU A 8 -6.87 -2.45 8.14
CA LEU A 8 -6.83 -1.14 7.52
C LEU A 8 -7.34 -0.03 8.43
N SER A 9 -8.24 -0.33 9.36
CA SER A 9 -8.87 0.72 10.12
C SER A 9 -8.42 0.86 11.56
N ALA A 10 -8.06 -0.23 12.20
CA ALA A 10 -7.90 -0.22 13.64
C ALA A 10 -6.84 0.71 14.20
N PRO A 11 -5.68 0.82 13.64
CA PRO A 11 -4.62 1.59 14.30
C PRO A 11 -4.66 3.07 14.07
N ALA A 12 -5.48 3.52 13.19
CA ALA A 12 -5.45 4.94 12.82
C ALA A 12 -5.72 5.85 13.99
N GLN A 13 -6.46 5.35 14.97
CA GLN A 13 -6.79 6.15 16.05
C GLN A 13 -5.69 6.43 16.98
N ASN A 14 -4.71 5.59 17.02
CA ASN A 14 -3.62 5.82 17.95
C ASN A 14 -2.60 6.77 17.44
N ALA A 15 -2.54 6.79 16.18
CA ALA A 15 -1.49 7.53 15.60
C ALA A 15 -1.63 8.95 15.66
N LEU A 16 -2.73 9.41 15.97
CA LEU A 16 -2.84 10.55 15.84
C LEU A 16 -2.48 11.42 16.51
N THR A 17 -2.31 11.43 17.04
CA THR A 17 -1.98 12.18 17.85
C THR A 17 -1.88 13.51 17.60
N THR A 18 -1.15 14.15 17.88
CA THR A 18 -1.06 15.52 18.11
C THR A 18 -0.45 16.25 17.03
N ALA A 19 0.33 15.66 16.25
CA ALA A 19 1.03 16.36 15.20
C ALA A 19 0.14 16.53 13.99
N PRO A 20 0.34 17.57 13.20
CA PRO A 20 -0.31 17.70 11.93
C PRO A 20 -0.01 16.45 11.12
N ASN A 21 -0.96 15.99 10.36
CA ASN A 21 -0.75 14.81 9.58
C ASN A 21 0.13 15.13 8.39
N ARG A 22 1.35 14.62 8.45
CA ARG A 22 2.33 14.88 7.39
C ARG A 22 1.98 14.17 6.11
N PHE A 23 1.27 13.05 6.20
CA PHE A 23 0.89 12.31 5.02
C PHE A 23 -0.01 13.17 4.12
N SER A 24 -1.00 13.83 4.70
CA SER A 24 -1.91 14.65 3.90
C SER A 24 -1.20 15.82 3.24
N GLN A 25 -0.13 16.32 3.85
CA GLN A 25 0.65 17.40 3.29
C GLN A 25 1.58 16.97 2.16
N MET A 26 1.77 15.68 2.00
CA MET A 26 2.64 15.12 0.97
C MET A 26 1.89 14.71 -0.29
N GLN A 27 0.61 15.01 -0.37
CA GLN A 27 -0.19 14.64 -1.55
C GLN A 27 0.44 15.18 -2.82
N GLY A 28 0.68 14.28 -3.77
CA GLY A 28 1.31 14.63 -5.04
C GLY A 28 2.82 14.76 -4.99
N ARG A 29 3.43 14.56 -3.82
CA ARG A 29 4.87 14.75 -3.64
C ARG A 29 5.62 13.47 -3.29
N MET A 30 4.93 12.35 -3.17
CA MET A 30 5.55 11.10 -2.79
C MET A 30 6.14 10.41 -4.01
N GLY A 31 7.26 9.72 -3.81
CA GLY A 31 7.81 8.87 -4.87
C GLY A 31 6.99 7.61 -5.03
N MET A 32 7.17 6.93 -6.16
CA MET A 32 6.50 5.66 -6.41
C MET A 32 6.98 4.61 -5.43
N PRO A 33 6.10 3.67 -5.03
CA PRO A 33 6.50 2.63 -4.08
C PRO A 33 7.46 1.61 -4.68
N THR A 34 7.52 1.51 -6.00
CA THR A 34 8.44 0.61 -6.68
C THR A 34 8.70 1.13 -8.09
N ALA A 35 9.77 0.68 -8.71
CA ALA A 35 10.07 1.00 -10.11
C ALA A 35 9.22 0.13 -11.03
N GLY A 36 8.88 0.65 -12.18
CA GLY A 36 8.13 -0.12 -13.18
C GLY A 36 7.16 0.75 -13.96
N SER A 37 6.29 0.10 -14.70
CA SER A 37 5.30 0.76 -15.56
C SER A 37 3.93 0.65 -14.94
N VAL A 38 3.18 1.73 -14.97
CA VAL A 38 1.79 1.69 -14.51
C VAL A 38 0.99 0.86 -15.51
N ALA A 39 0.49 -0.28 -15.04
CA ALA A 39 -0.29 -1.22 -15.86
C ALA A 39 -1.76 -1.25 -15.47
N GLY A 40 -2.11 -0.73 -14.30
CA GLY A 40 -3.50 -0.63 -13.87
C GLY A 40 -3.69 0.64 -13.08
N ARG A 41 -4.79 1.37 -13.36
CA ARG A 41 -5.08 2.63 -12.71
C ARG A 41 -6.38 2.52 -11.94
N PHE A 42 -6.47 3.26 -10.86
CA PHE A 42 -7.67 3.32 -10.02
C PHE A 42 -8.91 3.56 -10.88
N GLY A 43 -9.89 2.67 -10.73
CA GLY A 43 -11.14 2.74 -11.51
C GLY A 43 -11.06 2.11 -12.89
N GLY A 44 -9.86 1.75 -13.35
CA GLY A 44 -9.71 1.11 -14.64
C GLY A 44 -10.12 -0.35 -14.65
N THR A 45 -10.40 -0.89 -15.80
CA THR A 45 -10.81 -2.28 -15.96
C THR A 45 -9.61 -3.22 -15.81
N ARG A 46 -9.81 -4.32 -15.09
CA ARG A 46 -8.80 -5.36 -14.96
C ARG A 46 -9.05 -6.49 -15.94
N ALA A 47 -7.97 -7.03 -16.49
CA ALA A 47 -8.09 -8.19 -17.39
C ALA A 47 -8.68 -9.40 -16.67
N SER A 48 -8.41 -9.55 -15.38
CA SER A 48 -8.94 -10.65 -14.58
C SER A 48 -10.38 -10.46 -14.13
N GLY A 49 -10.99 -9.32 -14.46
CA GLY A 49 -12.36 -9.00 -14.09
C GLY A 49 -12.44 -7.89 -13.03
N GLY A 50 -13.48 -7.09 -13.08
CA GLY A 50 -13.70 -5.99 -12.17
C GLY A 50 -12.85 -4.78 -12.48
N THR A 51 -12.70 -3.90 -11.49
CA THR A 51 -11.92 -2.67 -11.63
C THR A 51 -10.81 -2.63 -10.58
N TRP A 52 -9.77 -1.85 -10.89
CA TRP A 52 -8.69 -1.60 -9.96
C TRP A 52 -9.17 -0.67 -8.84
N LYS A 53 -8.88 -1.04 -7.61
CA LYS A 53 -9.13 -0.19 -6.45
C LYS A 53 -7.87 0.54 -5.99
N GLY A 54 -6.82 0.41 -6.76
CA GLY A 54 -5.53 1.02 -6.49
C GLY A 54 -4.72 1.09 -7.76
N LEU A 55 -3.41 1.14 -7.61
CA LEU A 55 -2.46 1.26 -8.71
C LEU A 55 -1.74 -0.07 -8.88
N PHE A 56 -1.65 -0.56 -10.09
CA PHE A 56 -0.82 -1.73 -10.37
C PHE A 56 0.40 -1.31 -11.17
N ILE A 57 1.58 -1.64 -10.64
CA ILE A 57 2.86 -1.29 -11.24
C ILE A 57 3.51 -2.59 -11.70
N ALA A 58 3.64 -2.74 -13.01
CA ALA A 58 4.24 -3.94 -13.59
C ALA A 58 5.75 -3.88 -13.43
N ASN A 59 6.31 -4.94 -12.86
CA ASN A 59 7.74 -5.14 -12.75
C ASN A 59 8.01 -6.59 -12.39
N ASN A 60 9.28 -6.95 -12.28
CA ASN A 60 9.65 -8.32 -11.99
C ASN A 60 10.70 -8.33 -10.89
N GLY A 61 10.24 -8.52 -9.65
CA GLY A 61 11.15 -8.68 -8.52
C GLY A 61 11.83 -7.40 -8.08
N ALA A 62 11.18 -6.26 -8.21
CA ALA A 62 11.76 -4.98 -7.80
C ALA A 62 11.56 -4.73 -6.31
N ALA A 63 12.44 -3.92 -5.74
CA ALA A 63 12.30 -3.49 -4.34
C ALA A 63 11.04 -2.65 -4.17
N VAL A 64 10.36 -2.85 -3.04
CA VAL A 64 9.15 -2.12 -2.69
C VAL A 64 9.47 -1.27 -1.46
N HIS A 65 9.15 0.01 -1.54
CA HIS A 65 9.46 0.99 -0.48
C HIS A 65 8.19 1.59 0.08
N SER A 66 8.22 1.91 1.37
CA SER A 66 7.14 2.72 1.94
C SER A 66 7.16 4.11 1.32
N VAL A 67 6.00 4.64 0.97
CA VAL A 67 5.92 5.97 0.36
C VAL A 67 6.08 7.09 1.38
N ALA A 68 5.89 6.80 2.66
CA ALA A 68 5.98 7.78 3.74
C ALA A 68 6.27 7.08 5.06
N ALA A 69 6.64 7.85 6.07
CA ALA A 69 6.87 7.33 7.41
C ALA A 69 5.56 6.79 8.01
N GLY A 70 5.66 5.74 8.79
CA GLY A 70 4.51 5.18 9.48
C GLY A 70 4.87 3.90 10.22
N ASP A 71 3.84 3.20 10.69
CA ASP A 71 3.99 1.96 11.43
C ASP A 71 3.39 0.81 10.65
N VAL A 72 4.10 -0.30 10.61
CA VAL A 72 3.61 -1.52 9.97
C VAL A 72 2.53 -2.13 10.85
N VAL A 73 1.34 -2.26 10.31
CA VAL A 73 0.19 -2.79 11.05
C VAL A 73 -0.27 -4.14 10.52
N TYR A 74 0.23 -4.56 9.37
CA TYR A 74 -0.06 -5.87 8.81
C TYR A 74 1.12 -6.29 7.93
N ALA A 75 1.54 -7.54 8.05
CA ALA A 75 2.64 -8.06 7.24
C ALA A 75 2.48 -9.58 7.14
N ALA A 76 1.59 -10.02 6.24
CA ALA A 76 1.26 -11.43 6.08
C ALA A 76 0.48 -11.64 4.79
N SER A 77 0.14 -12.89 4.51
CA SER A 77 -0.74 -13.23 3.40
C SER A 77 -2.14 -12.69 3.64
N LEU A 78 -2.75 -12.17 2.60
CA LEU A 78 -4.10 -11.62 2.66
C LEU A 78 -4.91 -12.19 1.49
N ALA A 79 -6.07 -12.74 1.80
CA ALA A 79 -6.91 -13.42 0.78
C ALA A 79 -7.21 -12.48 -0.38
N GLY A 80 -6.94 -12.95 -1.59
CA GLY A 80 -7.15 -12.19 -2.81
C GLY A 80 -6.03 -11.23 -3.17
N TYR A 81 -5.04 -11.03 -2.29
CA TYR A 81 -3.97 -10.05 -2.50
C TYR A 81 -2.56 -10.66 -2.41
N GLY A 82 -2.44 -11.86 -1.84
CA GLY A 82 -1.13 -12.44 -1.60
C GLY A 82 -0.43 -11.79 -0.42
N ASN A 83 0.88 -11.87 -0.38
CA ASN A 83 1.64 -11.28 0.71
C ASN A 83 1.48 -9.77 0.69
N THR A 84 1.11 -9.21 1.82
CA THR A 84 0.71 -7.81 1.93
C THR A 84 1.37 -7.16 3.13
N VAL A 85 1.80 -5.91 2.95
CA VAL A 85 2.23 -5.03 4.04
C VAL A 85 1.31 -3.82 4.03
N ILE A 86 0.84 -3.43 5.21
CA ILE A 86 0.02 -2.24 5.39
C ILE A 86 0.75 -1.32 6.37
N VAL A 87 0.91 -0.06 5.97
CA VAL A 87 1.57 0.97 6.78
C VAL A 87 0.54 2.01 7.18
N ASP A 88 0.44 2.27 8.48
CA ASP A 88 -0.42 3.30 9.04
C ASP A 88 0.36 4.59 9.18
N HIS A 89 -0.12 5.64 8.52
CA HIS A 89 0.54 6.96 8.51
C HIS A 89 -0.12 7.95 9.45
N GLY A 90 -1.14 7.52 10.18
CA GLY A 90 -1.84 8.39 11.12
C GLY A 90 -3.02 9.10 10.50
N SER A 91 -3.92 9.57 11.33
CA SER A 91 -5.10 10.36 10.97
C SER A 91 -6.02 9.70 9.94
N GLY A 92 -6.03 8.37 9.92
CA GLY A 92 -6.88 7.61 9.01
C GLY A 92 -6.25 7.25 7.68
N TYR A 93 -4.98 7.61 7.45
CA TYR A 93 -4.29 7.29 6.20
C TYR A 93 -3.48 6.01 6.33
N VAL A 94 -3.70 5.08 5.40
CA VAL A 94 -2.87 3.87 5.31
C VAL A 94 -2.50 3.62 3.86
N THR A 95 -1.38 2.93 3.66
CA THR A 95 -0.98 2.46 2.33
C THR A 95 -0.84 0.95 2.35
N VAL A 96 -1.21 0.32 1.25
CA VAL A 96 -1.26 -1.13 1.11
C VAL A 96 -0.36 -1.55 -0.03
N TYR A 97 0.50 -2.53 0.22
CA TYR A 97 1.47 -3.06 -0.73
C TYR A 97 1.24 -4.55 -0.84
N SER A 98 0.72 -5.01 -1.96
CA SER A 98 0.28 -6.40 -2.12
C SER A 98 0.92 -7.08 -3.32
N GLY A 99 0.90 -8.41 -3.30
CA GLY A 99 1.54 -9.20 -4.36
C GLY A 99 3.03 -9.35 -4.14
N LEU A 100 3.49 -9.27 -2.88
CA LEU A 100 4.91 -9.31 -2.58
C LEU A 100 5.45 -10.73 -2.67
N ALA A 101 6.64 -10.88 -3.27
CA ALA A 101 7.37 -12.13 -3.26
C ALA A 101 8.07 -12.33 -1.92
N GLY A 102 8.63 -11.25 -1.37
CA GLY A 102 9.28 -11.29 -0.07
C GLY A 102 8.82 -10.13 0.78
N VAL A 103 8.75 -10.35 2.09
CA VAL A 103 8.38 -9.33 3.08
C VAL A 103 9.55 -9.18 4.04
N SER A 104 10.02 -7.94 4.18
CA SER A 104 11.22 -7.63 4.96
C SER A 104 10.93 -6.96 6.29
N VAL A 105 9.66 -6.72 6.61
CA VAL A 105 9.25 -6.00 7.82
C VAL A 105 8.21 -6.81 8.58
N GLY A 106 8.01 -6.46 9.85
CA GLY A 106 7.00 -7.10 10.69
C GLY A 106 6.08 -6.08 11.35
N VAL A 107 4.95 -6.57 11.82
CA VAL A 107 3.97 -5.74 12.53
C VAL A 107 4.62 -5.11 13.75
N GLY A 108 4.37 -3.82 13.93
CA GLY A 108 4.94 -3.05 15.03
C GLY A 108 6.21 -2.29 14.67
N GLN A 109 6.78 -2.58 13.50
CA GLN A 109 7.99 -1.91 13.07
C GLN A 109 7.65 -0.52 12.53
N THR A 110 8.42 0.48 12.93
CA THR A 110 8.32 1.83 12.38
C THR A 110 9.19 1.91 11.14
N VAL A 111 8.65 2.51 10.08
CA VAL A 111 9.38 2.69 8.83
C VAL A 111 9.41 4.17 8.47
N ASN A 112 10.39 4.53 7.67
CA ASN A 112 10.52 5.89 7.13
C ASN A 112 10.12 5.88 5.66
N ALA A 113 9.95 7.05 5.09
CA ALA A 113 9.81 7.17 3.65
C ALA A 113 11.02 6.50 2.99
N ARG A 114 10.78 5.71 1.98
CA ARG A 114 11.79 4.96 1.23
C ARG A 114 12.35 3.72 1.94
N SER A 115 11.89 3.39 3.14
CA SER A 115 12.27 2.13 3.77
C SER A 115 11.81 0.95 2.92
N VAL A 116 12.66 -0.06 2.77
CA VAL A 116 12.32 -1.25 2.00
C VAL A 116 11.32 -2.10 2.80
N LEU A 117 10.21 -2.43 2.19
CA LEU A 117 9.19 -3.29 2.79
C LEU A 117 9.31 -4.73 2.31
N GLY A 118 9.90 -4.94 1.15
CA GLY A 118 10.03 -6.26 0.56
C GLY A 118 10.32 -6.16 -0.93
N SER A 119 9.95 -7.20 -1.66
CA SER A 119 10.14 -7.25 -3.11
C SER A 119 8.81 -7.60 -3.79
N SER A 120 8.61 -7.08 -4.99
CA SER A 120 7.41 -7.36 -5.75
C SER A 120 7.41 -8.80 -6.28
N GLY A 121 6.21 -9.34 -6.45
CA GLY A 121 6.00 -10.69 -6.97
C GLY A 121 4.83 -10.70 -7.92
N ARG A 122 3.75 -11.34 -7.51
CA ARG A 122 2.52 -11.38 -8.31
C ARG A 122 1.29 -11.45 -7.43
N LEU A 123 0.18 -10.97 -7.95
CA LEU A 123 -1.11 -11.16 -7.31
C LEU A 123 -1.60 -12.59 -7.55
N PRO A 124 -2.48 -13.12 -6.68
CA PRO A 124 -3.07 -14.45 -6.91
C PRO A 124 -3.78 -14.58 -8.25
N SER A 125 -4.29 -13.48 -8.79
CA SER A 125 -4.93 -13.46 -10.12
C SER A 125 -3.92 -13.52 -11.28
N GLY A 126 -2.61 -13.45 -11.00
CA GLY A 126 -1.58 -13.67 -11.98
C GLY A 126 -0.81 -12.45 -12.46
N GLU A 127 -1.29 -11.26 -12.17
CA GLU A 127 -0.57 -10.05 -12.61
C GLU A 127 0.78 -9.97 -11.88
N VAL A 128 1.84 -9.71 -12.62
CA VAL A 128 3.20 -9.68 -12.09
C VAL A 128 3.63 -8.24 -11.83
N GLY A 129 3.89 -7.93 -10.58
CA GLY A 129 4.25 -6.58 -10.16
C GLY A 129 3.76 -6.28 -8.75
N LEU A 130 3.53 -5.01 -8.48
CA LEU A 130 3.06 -4.54 -7.17
C LEU A 130 1.67 -3.94 -7.30
N TYR A 131 0.78 -4.35 -6.41
CA TYR A 131 -0.51 -3.69 -6.22
C TYR A 131 -0.40 -2.74 -5.03
N PHE A 132 -0.77 -1.48 -5.23
CA PHE A 132 -0.59 -0.42 -4.24
C PHE A 132 -1.89 0.35 -4.05
N GLU A 133 -2.30 0.53 -2.79
CA GLU A 133 -3.47 1.35 -2.47
C GLU A 133 -3.09 2.47 -1.52
N VAL A 134 -3.77 3.60 -1.68
CA VAL A 134 -3.82 4.66 -0.67
C VAL A 134 -5.24 4.69 -0.15
N ARG A 135 -5.41 4.63 1.17
CA ARG A 135 -6.73 4.62 1.79
C ARG A 135 -6.83 5.71 2.85
N TYR A 136 -7.99 6.33 2.90
CA TYR A 136 -8.30 7.32 3.93
C TYR A 136 -9.62 6.92 4.56
N GLN A 137 -9.61 6.69 5.87
CA GLN A 137 -10.81 6.29 6.63
C GLN A 137 -11.53 5.11 5.95
N ASN A 138 -10.75 4.09 5.60
CA ASN A 138 -11.22 2.87 4.94
C ASN A 138 -11.73 3.04 3.51
N ARG A 139 -11.46 4.15 2.88
CA ARG A 139 -11.83 4.36 1.48
C ARG A 139 -10.61 4.35 0.60
N ALA A 140 -10.63 3.54 -0.44
CA ALA A 140 -9.57 3.56 -1.44
C ALA A 140 -9.64 4.87 -2.24
N MET A 141 -8.47 5.46 -2.46
CA MET A 141 -8.33 6.71 -3.19
C MET A 141 -7.44 6.48 -4.39
N ASN A 142 -7.48 7.38 -5.35
CA ASN A 142 -6.62 7.27 -6.52
C ASN A 142 -5.16 7.49 -6.12
N PRO A 143 -4.30 6.46 -6.16
CA PRO A 143 -2.91 6.61 -5.72
C PRO A 143 -2.11 7.61 -6.53
N LEU A 144 -2.46 7.83 -7.80
CA LEU A 144 -1.75 8.78 -8.65
C LEU A 144 -1.95 10.23 -8.22
N SER A 145 -2.91 10.49 -7.34
CA SER A 145 -3.02 11.80 -6.71
C SER A 145 -1.98 12.01 -5.61
N TRP A 146 -1.30 10.96 -5.19
CA TRP A 146 -0.37 10.98 -4.07
C TRP A 146 1.07 10.76 -4.49
N VAL A 147 1.30 9.82 -5.42
CA VAL A 147 2.63 9.38 -5.83
C VAL A 147 2.88 9.69 -7.30
N GLY A 148 4.13 9.79 -7.67
CA GLY A 148 4.48 9.99 -9.07
C GLY A 148 5.76 10.76 -9.29
#